data_08ddb810620590c4a09299b648b36372
#
_entry.id   08ddb810620590c4a09299b648b36372
#
_cell.length_a   1.000
_cell.length_b   1.000
_cell.length_c   1.000
_cell.angle_alpha   90.00
_cell.angle_beta   90.00
_cell.angle_gamma   90.00
#
_symmetry.space_group_name_H-M   'P 1'
#
loop_
_entity.id
_entity.type
_entity.pdbx_description
1 polymer ?
#
loop_
_entity_poly.entity_id
_entity_poly.type
_entity_poly.pdbx_seq_one_letter_code
_entity_poly.pdbx_strand_id
1 'polypeptide(L)'
;MARRPRSFYAGLSFRPPAPVAAAARRALERRAQQPPSNRGMTPVGLARARQLLNRQDLSPQTIDRMVSYFARHEVDKQGSTWETYGKGRQAWDGWGGEPGRRWGAGLARRMDAAERSTQRSTNQPRRRRR
;
A
#
# COMPACT_ATOMS: atom_id res chain seq x y z
N MET A 1 1.33 -16.01 7.15
CA MET A 1 0.47 -16.79 6.24
C MET A 1 0.18 -15.99 4.98
N ALA A 2 0.07 -16.68 3.86
CA ALA A 2 -0.30 -16.03 2.61
C ALA A 2 -1.73 -15.48 2.67
N ARG A 3 -1.96 -14.32 2.05
CA ARG A 3 -3.30 -13.76 1.94
C ARG A 3 -4.18 -14.61 1.03
N ARG A 4 -5.47 -14.53 1.27
CA ARG A 4 -6.48 -15.15 0.44
C ARG A 4 -6.70 -14.31 -0.84
N PRO A 5 -7.36 -14.85 -1.87
CA PRO A 5 -7.72 -14.04 -3.04
C PRO A 5 -8.65 -12.88 -2.67
N ARG A 6 -8.68 -11.84 -3.49
CA ARG A 6 -9.56 -10.68 -3.26
C ARG A 6 -11.02 -11.06 -3.03
N SER A 7 -11.49 -12.09 -3.73
CA SER A 7 -12.86 -12.56 -3.61
C SER A 7 -13.23 -13.03 -2.21
N PHE A 8 -12.24 -13.45 -1.41
CA PHE A 8 -12.45 -13.82 -0.01
C PHE A 8 -12.85 -12.62 0.84
N TYR A 9 -12.38 -11.43 0.51
CA TYR A 9 -12.59 -10.21 1.28
C TYR A 9 -13.75 -9.41 0.69
N ALA A 10 -14.91 -10.05 0.53
CA ALA A 10 -16.10 -9.39 -0.01
C ALA A 10 -16.44 -8.14 0.79
N GLY A 11 -16.78 -7.06 0.11
CA GLY A 11 -17.10 -5.78 0.73
C GLY A 11 -15.90 -4.88 0.98
N LEU A 12 -14.67 -5.36 0.80
CA LEU A 12 -13.46 -4.53 0.88
C LEU A 12 -13.05 -4.06 -0.52
N SER A 13 -12.70 -2.78 -0.63
CA SER A 13 -12.19 -2.23 -1.88
C SER A 13 -10.67 -2.26 -1.89
N PHE A 14 -10.11 -2.81 -2.96
CA PHE A 14 -8.67 -2.82 -3.22
C PHE A 14 -8.25 -1.79 -4.24
N ARG A 15 -9.16 -0.87 -4.55
CA ARG A 15 -8.89 0.23 -5.47
C ARG A 15 -8.30 1.41 -4.69
N PRO A 16 -7.11 1.90 -5.09
CA PRO A 16 -6.49 3.03 -4.38
C PRO A 16 -7.40 4.25 -4.41
N PRO A 17 -7.62 4.91 -3.25
CA PRO A 17 -8.35 6.18 -3.21
C PRO A 17 -7.65 7.29 -3.98
N ALA A 18 -8.39 8.32 -4.35
CA ALA A 18 -7.85 9.44 -5.11
C ALA A 18 -6.63 10.13 -4.47
N PRO A 19 -6.57 10.35 -3.14
CA PRO A 19 -5.38 10.92 -2.52
C PRO A 19 -4.12 10.06 -2.67
N VAL A 20 -4.28 8.74 -2.66
CA VAL A 20 -3.17 7.80 -2.88
C VAL A 20 -2.65 7.92 -4.31
N ALA A 21 -3.57 7.96 -5.27
CA ALA A 21 -3.23 8.16 -6.68
C ALA A 21 -2.55 9.50 -6.90
N ALA A 22 -3.00 10.55 -6.23
CA ALA A 22 -2.41 11.89 -6.33
C ALA A 22 -0.98 11.93 -5.81
N ALA A 23 -0.68 11.23 -4.72
CA ALA A 23 0.69 11.13 -4.19
C ALA A 23 1.61 10.42 -5.19
N ALA A 24 1.14 9.32 -5.77
CA ALA A 24 1.92 8.58 -6.77
C ALA A 24 2.18 9.43 -8.03
N ARG A 25 1.17 10.19 -8.47
CA ARG A 25 1.33 11.10 -9.60
C ARG A 25 2.39 12.16 -9.32
N ARG A 26 2.33 12.79 -8.16
CA ARG A 26 3.31 13.80 -7.75
C ARG A 26 4.72 13.24 -7.75
N ALA A 27 4.89 12.02 -7.24
CA ALA A 27 6.18 11.36 -7.18
C ALA A 27 6.76 11.17 -8.59
N LEU A 28 5.96 10.67 -9.52
CA LEU A 28 6.42 10.44 -10.89
C LEU A 28 6.74 11.74 -11.61
N GLU A 29 5.92 12.78 -11.44
CA GLU A 29 6.13 14.08 -12.05
C GLU A 29 7.40 14.75 -11.50
N ARG A 30 7.57 14.78 -10.19
CA ARG A 30 8.74 15.39 -9.56
C ARG A 30 10.03 14.63 -9.84
N ARG A 31 9.94 13.29 -9.86
CA ARG A 31 11.08 12.46 -10.23
C ARG A 31 11.55 12.80 -11.66
N ALA A 32 10.62 12.94 -12.58
CA ALA A 32 10.95 13.28 -13.98
C ALA A 32 11.64 14.63 -14.11
N GLN A 33 11.37 15.56 -13.19
CA GLN A 33 11.99 16.89 -13.16
C GLN A 33 13.40 16.88 -12.55
N GLN A 34 13.78 15.79 -11.86
CA GLN A 34 15.10 15.68 -11.25
C GLN A 34 16.15 15.26 -12.29
N PRO A 35 17.41 15.68 -12.09
CA PRO A 35 18.49 15.14 -12.91
C PRO A 35 18.60 13.63 -12.69
N PRO A 36 19.09 12.88 -13.70
CA PRO A 36 19.15 11.41 -13.60
C PRO A 36 19.83 10.90 -12.33
N SER A 37 20.86 11.58 -11.85
CA SER A 37 21.58 11.21 -10.63
C SER A 37 20.72 11.31 -9.36
N ASN A 38 19.60 12.04 -9.40
CA ASN A 38 18.70 12.23 -8.27
C ASN A 38 17.33 11.62 -8.52
N ARG A 39 17.21 10.67 -9.43
CA ARG A 39 15.98 9.92 -9.65
C ARG A 39 16.01 8.65 -8.83
N GLY A 40 15.09 8.55 -7.88
CA GLY A 40 14.92 7.37 -7.02
C GLY A 40 13.93 6.37 -7.60
N MET A 41 13.48 5.50 -6.74
CA MET A 41 12.58 4.38 -7.00
C MET A 41 13.25 3.26 -7.82
N THR A 42 13.03 2.05 -7.33
CA THR A 42 13.39 0.82 -8.03
C THR A 42 12.37 0.55 -9.16
N PRO A 43 12.65 -0.40 -10.07
CA PRO A 43 11.64 -0.82 -11.06
C PRO A 43 10.33 -1.27 -10.42
N VAL A 44 10.39 -1.96 -9.28
CA VAL A 44 9.18 -2.35 -8.51
C VAL A 44 8.45 -1.12 -8.01
N GLY A 45 9.16 -0.14 -7.44
CA GLY A 45 8.56 1.11 -6.96
C GLY A 45 7.90 1.91 -8.07
N LEU A 46 8.53 1.98 -9.26
CA LEU A 46 7.95 2.65 -10.42
C LEU A 46 6.68 1.95 -10.91
N ALA A 47 6.70 0.62 -10.97
CA ALA A 47 5.51 -0.15 -11.34
C ALA A 47 4.38 0.07 -10.35
N ARG A 48 4.69 0.12 -9.05
CA ARG A 48 3.71 0.38 -8.00
C ARG A 48 3.10 1.77 -8.14
N ALA A 49 3.93 2.78 -8.37
CA ALA A 49 3.45 4.14 -8.54
C ALA A 49 2.47 4.26 -9.71
N ARG A 50 2.75 3.57 -10.81
CA ARG A 50 1.85 3.55 -11.98
C ARG A 50 0.52 2.85 -11.67
N GLN A 51 0.55 1.74 -10.94
CA GLN A 51 -0.66 1.05 -10.51
C GLN A 51 -1.53 1.95 -9.63
N LEU A 52 -0.91 2.66 -8.69
CA LEU A 52 -1.63 3.58 -7.79
C LEU A 52 -2.19 4.78 -8.56
N LEU A 53 -1.40 5.35 -9.45
CA LEU A 53 -1.82 6.46 -10.31
C LEU A 53 -3.05 6.09 -11.12
N ASN A 54 -3.06 4.89 -11.69
CA ASN A 54 -4.16 4.38 -12.51
C ASN A 54 -5.31 3.82 -11.69
N ARG A 55 -5.21 3.83 -10.37
CA ARG A 55 -6.21 3.32 -9.43
C ARG A 55 -6.65 1.89 -9.79
N GLN A 56 -5.67 1.05 -10.11
CA GLN A 56 -5.90 -0.36 -10.39
C GLN A 56 -6.29 -1.10 -9.11
N ASP A 57 -7.17 -2.08 -9.23
CA ASP A 57 -7.43 -2.99 -8.12
C ASP A 57 -6.15 -3.77 -7.79
N LEU A 58 -5.69 -3.66 -6.55
CA LEU A 58 -4.47 -4.30 -6.11
C LEU A 58 -4.77 -5.67 -5.50
N SER A 59 -3.77 -6.54 -5.50
CA SER A 59 -3.88 -7.82 -4.79
C SER A 59 -3.72 -7.61 -3.28
N PRO A 60 -4.28 -8.51 -2.45
CA PRO A 60 -4.03 -8.48 -1.01
C PRO A 60 -2.55 -8.53 -0.66
N GLN A 61 -1.74 -9.27 -1.41
CA GLN A 61 -0.29 -9.34 -1.23
C GLN A 61 0.37 -7.98 -1.48
N THR A 62 -0.11 -7.24 -2.46
CA THR A 62 0.40 -5.89 -2.75
C THR A 62 0.13 -4.94 -1.59
N ILE A 63 -1.04 -5.04 -0.96
CA ILE A 63 -1.35 -4.24 0.23
C ILE A 63 -0.34 -4.54 1.35
N ASP A 64 -0.02 -5.80 1.59
CA ASP A 64 0.99 -6.18 2.59
C ASP A 64 2.36 -5.63 2.25
N ARG A 65 2.73 -5.61 0.98
CA ARG A 65 4.00 -5.01 0.53
C ARG A 65 4.04 -3.51 0.77
N MET A 66 2.91 -2.81 0.60
CA MET A 66 2.81 -1.39 0.92
C MET A 66 3.01 -1.16 2.42
N VAL A 67 2.35 -1.94 3.26
CA VAL A 67 2.52 -1.84 4.73
C VAL A 67 3.99 -2.06 5.11
N SER A 68 4.62 -3.08 4.56
CA SER A 68 6.03 -3.39 4.83
C SER A 68 6.96 -2.28 4.34
N TYR A 69 6.69 -1.73 3.16
CA TYR A 69 7.47 -0.62 2.62
C TYR A 69 7.48 0.56 3.59
N PHE A 70 6.30 1.01 4.02
CA PHE A 70 6.20 2.18 4.89
C PHE A 70 6.85 1.93 6.26
N ALA A 71 6.74 0.73 6.79
CA ALA A 71 7.39 0.37 8.05
C ALA A 71 8.92 0.46 7.95
N ARG A 72 9.51 -0.04 6.85
CA ARG A 72 10.96 -0.01 6.66
C ARG A 72 11.50 1.38 6.33
N HIS A 73 10.71 2.20 5.65
CA HIS A 73 11.18 3.47 5.08
C HIS A 73 10.73 4.71 5.86
N GLU A 74 10.09 4.53 7.00
CA GLU A 74 9.71 5.65 7.89
C GLU A 74 10.94 6.51 8.23
N VAL A 75 12.09 5.88 8.43
CA VAL A 75 13.34 6.55 8.75
C VAL A 75 13.81 7.51 7.65
N ASP A 76 13.38 7.31 6.42
CA ASP A 76 13.76 8.18 5.29
C ASP A 76 13.27 9.62 5.46
N LYS A 77 12.22 9.83 6.28
CA LYS A 77 11.71 11.17 6.60
C LYS A 77 12.74 12.04 7.31
N GLN A 78 13.71 11.41 7.97
CA GLN A 78 14.78 12.10 8.69
C GLN A 78 16.00 12.36 7.80
N GLY A 79 15.96 11.92 6.55
CA GLY A 79 17.06 12.11 5.62
C GLY A 79 17.23 13.59 5.21
N SER A 80 18.46 13.99 4.95
CA SER A 80 18.80 15.38 4.62
C SER A 80 18.15 15.90 3.33
N THR A 81 17.74 15.00 2.43
CA THR A 81 17.14 15.37 1.14
C THR A 81 15.61 15.22 1.13
N TRP A 82 15.01 14.90 2.26
CA TRP A 82 13.55 14.71 2.31
C TRP A 82 12.78 15.95 1.86
N GLU A 83 13.13 17.11 2.41
CA GLU A 83 12.43 18.37 2.09
C GLU A 83 12.71 18.88 0.67
N THR A 84 13.85 18.52 0.11
CA THR A 84 14.21 18.87 -1.27
C THR A 84 13.73 17.84 -2.29
N TYR A 85 12.89 16.94 -1.86
CA TYR A 85 12.31 15.89 -2.71
C TYR A 85 13.35 14.93 -3.28
N GLY A 86 14.26 14.48 -2.44
CA GLY A 86 15.26 13.49 -2.79
C GLY A 86 14.66 12.09 -3.03
N LYS A 87 15.54 11.14 -3.28
CA LYS A 87 15.14 9.77 -3.67
C LYS A 87 14.21 9.09 -2.68
N GLY A 88 14.44 9.27 -1.38
CA GLY A 88 13.60 8.68 -0.34
C GLY A 88 12.16 9.19 -0.39
N ARG A 89 11.99 10.48 -0.58
CA ARG A 89 10.66 11.08 -0.69
C ARG A 89 9.96 10.72 -1.99
N GLN A 90 10.70 10.65 -3.08
CA GLN A 90 10.15 10.18 -4.35
C GLN A 90 9.56 8.79 -4.21
N ALA A 91 10.30 7.88 -3.56
CA ALA A 91 9.82 6.52 -3.32
C ALA A 91 8.63 6.50 -2.36
N TRP A 92 8.68 7.27 -1.27
CA TRP A 92 7.59 7.36 -0.30
C TRP A 92 6.28 7.77 -0.95
N ASP A 93 6.29 8.87 -1.70
CA ASP A 93 5.10 9.33 -2.42
C ASP A 93 4.71 8.37 -3.55
N GLY A 94 5.69 7.74 -4.19
CA GLY A 94 5.46 6.74 -5.24
C GLY A 94 4.71 5.51 -4.73
N TRP A 95 4.90 5.14 -3.46
CA TRP A 95 4.15 4.07 -2.80
C TRP A 95 2.81 4.56 -2.23
N GLY A 96 2.44 5.81 -2.47
CA GLY A 96 1.15 6.37 -2.09
C GLY A 96 1.20 7.48 -1.05
N GLY A 97 2.38 7.81 -0.52
CA GLY A 97 2.54 8.83 0.52
C GLY A 97 1.81 8.49 1.82
N GLU A 98 1.58 9.47 2.67
CA GLU A 98 0.83 9.29 3.91
C GLU A 98 -0.59 8.72 3.67
N PRO A 99 -1.33 9.18 2.65
CA PRO A 99 -2.62 8.56 2.34
C PRO A 99 -2.49 7.07 2.03
N GLY A 100 -1.45 6.66 1.29
CA GLY A 100 -1.18 5.26 0.97
C GLY A 100 -0.81 4.45 2.21
N ARG A 101 -0.01 5.01 3.09
CA ARG A 101 0.35 4.36 4.35
C ARG A 101 -0.90 4.07 5.19
N ARG A 102 -1.75 5.05 5.36
CA ARG A 102 -2.99 4.92 6.15
C ARG A 102 -3.98 3.95 5.49
N TRP A 103 -4.17 4.09 4.20
CA TRP A 103 -5.08 3.22 3.45
C TRP A 103 -4.62 1.76 3.51
N GLY A 104 -3.35 1.51 3.22
CA GLY A 104 -2.79 0.15 3.23
C GLY A 104 -2.87 -0.49 4.61
N ALA A 105 -2.50 0.25 5.67
CA ALA A 105 -2.58 -0.24 7.04
C ALA A 105 -4.02 -0.54 7.45
N GLY A 106 -4.95 0.34 7.11
CA GLY A 106 -6.38 0.14 7.40
C GLY A 106 -6.95 -1.06 6.69
N LEU A 107 -6.63 -1.22 5.41
CA LEU A 107 -7.08 -2.36 4.61
C LEU A 107 -6.49 -3.68 5.12
N ALA A 108 -5.20 -3.68 5.49
CA ALA A 108 -4.56 -4.85 6.09
C ALA A 108 -5.27 -5.28 7.38
N ARG A 109 -5.62 -4.35 8.24
CA ARG A 109 -6.38 -4.64 9.47
C ARG A 109 -7.75 -5.25 9.16
N ARG A 110 -8.44 -4.74 8.15
CA ARG A 110 -9.75 -5.29 7.73
C ARG A 110 -9.62 -6.68 7.15
N MET A 111 -8.56 -6.94 6.40
CA MET A 111 -8.27 -8.29 5.91
C MET A 111 -8.01 -9.25 7.07
N ASP A 112 -7.21 -8.83 8.04
CA ASP A 112 -6.94 -9.62 9.24
C ASP A 112 -8.23 -9.93 10.00
N ALA A 113 -9.10 -8.95 10.14
CA ALA A 113 -10.38 -9.12 10.82
C ALA A 113 -11.29 -10.12 10.08
N ALA A 114 -11.33 -10.05 8.75
CA ALA A 114 -12.11 -10.97 7.93
C ALA A 114 -11.60 -12.41 8.07
N GLU A 115 -10.28 -12.59 8.07
CA GLU A 115 -9.65 -13.90 8.25
C GLU A 115 -9.94 -14.48 9.63
N ARG A 116 -9.84 -13.66 10.69
CA ARG A 116 -10.16 -14.09 12.06
C ARG A 116 -11.63 -14.46 12.21
N SER A 117 -12.53 -13.71 11.60
CA SER A 117 -13.95 -13.98 11.64
C SER A 117 -14.27 -15.33 11.00
N THR A 118 -13.71 -15.63 9.85
CA THR A 118 -13.87 -16.91 9.16
C THR A 118 -13.26 -18.05 9.98
N GLN A 119 -12.07 -17.85 10.55
CA GLN A 119 -11.40 -18.83 11.39
C GLN A 119 -12.25 -19.17 12.62
N ARG A 120 -12.83 -18.16 13.29
CA ARG A 120 -13.70 -18.37 14.44
C ARG A 120 -14.96 -19.15 14.05
N SER A 121 -15.57 -18.80 12.95
CA SER A 121 -16.76 -19.48 12.44
C SER A 121 -16.48 -20.96 12.15
N THR A 122 -15.30 -21.27 11.58
CA THR A 122 -14.87 -22.65 11.28
C THR A 122 -14.57 -23.44 12.55
N ASN A 123 -14.02 -22.80 13.58
CA ASN A 123 -13.59 -23.46 14.82
C ASN A 123 -14.65 -23.54 15.89
N GLN A 124 -15.79 -22.84 15.72
CA GLN A 124 -16.88 -22.91 16.69
C GLN A 124 -17.64 -24.22 16.56
N PRO A 125 -17.93 -24.92 17.71
CA PRO A 125 -18.82 -26.08 17.68
C PRO A 125 -20.18 -25.68 17.13
N ARG A 126 -20.75 -26.53 16.29
CA ARG A 126 -22.13 -26.33 15.83
C ARG A 126 -23.06 -26.35 17.04
N ARG A 127 -23.83 -25.29 17.21
CA ARG A 127 -24.90 -25.29 18.21
C ARG A 127 -25.92 -26.30 17.78
N ARG A 128 -26.24 -27.24 18.70
CA ARG A 128 -27.33 -28.15 18.48
C ARG A 128 -28.62 -27.34 18.43
N ARG A 129 -29.36 -27.50 17.36
CA ARG A 129 -30.73 -27.00 17.32
C ARG A 129 -31.57 -27.85 18.27
N ARG A 130 -32.27 -27.19 19.15
CA ARG A 130 -33.28 -27.85 19.98
C ARG A 130 -34.58 -27.91 19.22
#